data_1bf0d2d1703985e923b3133fcb87ff45
#
_entry.id   1bf0d2d1703985e923b3133fcb87ff45
#
_cell.length_a   1.000
_cell.length_b   1.000
_cell.length_c   1.000
_cell.angle_alpha   90.00
_cell.angle_beta   90.00
_cell.angle_gamma   90.00
#
_symmetry.space_group_name_H-M   'P 1'
#
loop_
_entity.id
_entity.type
_entity.pdbx_description
1 polymer ?
#
loop_
_entity_poly.entity_id
_entity_poly.type
_entity_poly.pdbx_seq_one_letter_code
_entity_poly.pdbx_strand_id
1 'polypeptide(L)'
;MRVKRALAATVVSAWLLASPADAHHSYAMYDGSVYRVVTAVVVRIIPNAAHFEMHFVPLNDERNALVRDDKGDPLVWVVQMESAGQAYKDGITKESFPQGTVFSMGFHPRRDGKPAGDRGKSGLFRCPKGTKPQPGKHCDSVPGVQTFGAGELPKETAAPHP
;
A
#
# COMPACT_ATOMS: atom_id res chain seq x y z
N MET A 1 -71.30 -5.96 -8.91
CA MET A 1 -70.10 -6.20 -9.75
C MET A 1 -69.13 -5.03 -9.69
N ARG A 2 -68.14 -5.08 -8.81
CA ARG A 2 -66.96 -4.16 -8.79
C ARG A 2 -66.03 -4.58 -7.66
N VAL A 3 -65.27 -5.66 -7.87
CA VAL A 3 -64.09 -5.96 -7.06
C VAL A 3 -63.11 -6.72 -7.95
N LYS A 4 -62.21 -6.03 -8.63
CA LYS A 4 -61.04 -6.59 -9.34
C LYS A 4 -60.18 -5.46 -9.85
N ARG A 5 -59.51 -4.66 -9.00
CA ARG A 5 -58.37 -3.80 -9.40
C ARG A 5 -57.64 -3.28 -8.14
N ALA A 6 -57.06 -4.14 -7.35
CA ALA A 6 -56.22 -3.68 -6.23
C ALA A 6 -55.14 -4.72 -5.84
N LEU A 7 -54.46 -5.34 -6.80
CA LEU A 7 -53.45 -6.35 -6.47
C LEU A 7 -52.23 -6.32 -7.43
N ALA A 8 -51.93 -5.18 -8.03
CA ALA A 8 -50.79 -5.08 -8.95
C ALA A 8 -49.73 -4.03 -8.61
N ALA A 9 -49.84 -3.37 -7.44
CA ALA A 9 -48.96 -2.25 -7.09
C ALA A 9 -47.91 -2.56 -6.01
N THR A 10 -47.82 -3.77 -5.45
CA THR A 10 -47.01 -4.04 -4.24
C THR A 10 -45.74 -4.88 -4.50
N VAL A 11 -45.46 -5.28 -5.75
CA VAL A 11 -44.32 -6.16 -6.06
C VAL A 11 -43.09 -5.42 -6.62
N VAL A 12 -43.22 -4.16 -7.01
CA VAL A 12 -42.11 -3.42 -7.65
C VAL A 12 -41.19 -2.72 -6.64
N SER A 13 -41.61 -2.55 -5.39
CA SER A 13 -40.82 -1.77 -4.41
C SER A 13 -39.77 -2.56 -3.62
N ALA A 14 -39.68 -3.88 -3.79
CA ALA A 14 -38.74 -4.71 -3.02
C ALA A 14 -37.37 -4.93 -3.67
N TRP A 15 -37.17 -4.47 -4.92
CA TRP A 15 -35.92 -4.70 -5.66
C TRP A 15 -34.94 -3.54 -5.61
N LEU A 16 -35.25 -2.45 -4.91
CA LEU A 16 -34.39 -1.27 -4.86
C LEU A 16 -33.50 -1.17 -3.59
N LEU A 17 -33.50 -2.19 -2.71
CA LEU A 17 -32.71 -2.18 -1.47
C LEU A 17 -31.51 -3.13 -1.47
N ALA A 18 -31.17 -3.76 -2.58
CA ALA A 18 -29.93 -4.48 -2.71
C ALA A 18 -28.82 -3.52 -3.20
N SER A 19 -28.41 -2.60 -2.33
CA SER A 19 -27.13 -1.92 -2.53
C SER A 19 -26.02 -2.94 -2.38
N PRO A 20 -25.13 -3.11 -3.37
CA PRO A 20 -23.97 -3.97 -3.16
C PRO A 20 -23.12 -3.39 -2.03
N ALA A 21 -22.99 -4.14 -0.94
CA ALA A 21 -22.12 -3.82 0.19
C ALA A 21 -20.64 -4.13 -0.14
N ASP A 22 -20.18 -3.80 -1.32
CA ASP A 22 -18.80 -4.11 -1.76
C ASP A 22 -17.75 -3.07 -1.34
N ALA A 23 -18.14 -1.97 -0.72
CA ALA A 23 -17.21 -0.87 -0.43
C ALA A 23 -16.33 -1.07 0.82
N HIS A 24 -16.57 -2.08 1.67
CA HIS A 24 -15.86 -2.20 2.95
C HIS A 24 -14.91 -3.41 3.07
N HIS A 25 -14.80 -4.24 2.04
CA HIS A 25 -13.95 -5.44 2.13
C HIS A 25 -12.46 -5.21 1.87
N SER A 26 -12.06 -4.07 1.32
CA SER A 26 -10.66 -3.84 0.92
C SER A 26 -9.68 -3.75 2.10
N TYR A 27 -10.09 -3.18 3.24
CA TYR A 27 -9.21 -3.06 4.41
C TYR A 27 -9.18 -4.29 5.31
N ALA A 28 -10.20 -5.14 5.29
CA ALA A 28 -10.27 -6.34 6.12
C ALA A 28 -9.19 -7.38 5.80
N MET A 29 -8.60 -7.32 4.62
CA MET A 29 -7.53 -8.23 4.20
C MET A 29 -6.17 -7.87 4.81
N TYR A 30 -5.99 -6.65 5.34
CA TYR A 30 -4.74 -6.21 5.94
C TYR A 30 -4.79 -6.34 7.46
N ASP A 31 -3.65 -6.61 8.09
CA ASP A 31 -3.56 -6.69 9.53
C ASP A 31 -3.20 -5.33 10.15
N GLY A 32 -4.24 -4.57 10.51
CA GLY A 32 -4.07 -3.24 11.10
C GLY A 32 -3.37 -3.22 12.46
N SER A 33 -3.15 -4.38 13.10
CA SER A 33 -2.39 -4.48 14.36
C SER A 33 -0.89 -4.66 14.14
N VAL A 34 -0.48 -4.96 12.90
CA VAL A 34 0.91 -5.25 12.52
C VAL A 34 1.44 -4.15 11.62
N TYR A 35 2.63 -3.67 11.92
CA TYR A 35 3.43 -2.84 11.02
C TYR A 35 4.67 -3.57 10.55
N ARG A 36 4.92 -3.51 9.24
CA ARG A 36 6.22 -3.79 8.64
C ARG A 36 6.86 -2.48 8.22
N VAL A 37 8.16 -2.38 8.42
CA VAL A 37 8.96 -1.25 7.94
C VAL A 37 10.00 -1.79 6.97
N VAL A 38 10.03 -1.24 5.77
CA VAL A 38 10.97 -1.68 4.73
C VAL A 38 11.84 -0.54 4.26
N THR A 39 13.06 -0.86 3.86
CA THR A 39 13.82 -0.10 2.87
C THR A 39 13.82 -0.90 1.59
N ALA A 40 13.44 -0.29 0.48
CA ALA A 40 13.15 -0.99 -0.74
C ALA A 40 13.54 -0.19 -1.98
N VAL A 41 13.51 -0.85 -3.14
CA VAL A 41 13.76 -0.26 -4.45
C VAL A 41 12.46 -0.28 -5.26
N VAL A 42 12.05 0.87 -5.78
CA VAL A 42 10.85 1.00 -6.61
C VAL A 42 11.02 0.19 -7.91
N VAL A 43 10.05 -0.64 -8.19
CA VAL A 43 9.89 -1.32 -9.49
C VAL A 43 9.01 -0.48 -10.40
N ARG A 44 7.83 -0.08 -9.92
CA ARG A 44 6.90 0.78 -10.65
C ARG A 44 5.84 1.37 -9.72
N ILE A 45 5.19 2.41 -10.21
CA ILE A 45 4.00 3.00 -9.59
C ILE A 45 2.84 2.88 -10.57
N ILE A 46 1.67 2.48 -10.05
CA ILE A 46 0.44 2.38 -10.82
C ILE A 46 -0.60 3.32 -10.17
N PRO A 47 -0.83 4.51 -10.76
CA PRO A 47 -1.94 5.35 -10.34
C PRO A 47 -3.23 4.77 -10.94
N ASN A 48 -4.11 4.24 -10.12
CA ASN A 48 -5.46 3.93 -10.53
C ASN A 48 -6.46 4.81 -9.76
N ALA A 49 -7.71 4.86 -10.23
CA ALA A 49 -8.70 5.80 -9.69
C ALA A 49 -9.04 5.53 -8.21
N ALA A 50 -9.04 4.27 -7.80
CA ALA A 50 -9.44 3.84 -6.46
C ALA A 50 -8.25 3.89 -5.48
N HIS A 51 -7.09 3.39 -5.93
CA HIS A 51 -5.91 3.24 -5.09
C HIS A 51 -4.64 3.46 -5.90
N PHE A 52 -3.71 4.19 -5.30
CA PHE A 52 -2.37 4.34 -5.83
C PHE A 52 -1.54 3.15 -5.35
N GLU A 53 -0.85 2.45 -6.26
CA GLU A 53 -0.06 1.28 -5.91
C GLU A 53 1.43 1.51 -6.15
N MET A 54 2.24 1.14 -5.17
CA MET A 54 3.69 1.11 -5.28
C MET A 54 4.15 -0.35 -5.30
N HIS A 55 4.81 -0.74 -6.39
CA HIS A 55 5.46 -2.04 -6.53
C HIS A 55 6.96 -1.87 -6.26
N PHE A 56 7.51 -2.70 -5.40
CA PHE A 56 8.90 -2.58 -4.97
C PHE A 56 9.49 -3.94 -4.58
N VAL A 57 10.81 -4.00 -4.50
CA VAL A 57 11.55 -5.14 -3.93
C VAL A 57 12.29 -4.65 -2.69
N PRO A 58 12.10 -5.28 -1.51
CA PRO A 58 12.87 -4.94 -0.31
C PRO A 58 14.36 -5.12 -0.51
N LEU A 59 15.15 -4.30 0.17
CA LEU A 59 16.56 -4.56 0.41
C LEU A 59 16.72 -5.42 1.66
N ASN A 60 17.74 -6.28 1.66
CA ASN A 60 18.14 -7.03 2.84
C ASN A 60 18.61 -6.08 3.97
N ASP A 61 18.86 -6.60 5.17
CA ASP A 61 19.25 -5.79 6.34
C ASP A 61 20.58 -5.07 6.14
N GLU A 62 21.51 -5.66 5.38
CA GLU A 62 22.78 -5.05 5.02
C GLU A 62 22.63 -3.96 3.94
N ARG A 63 21.43 -3.77 3.36
CA ARG A 63 21.14 -2.80 2.28
C ARG A 63 21.99 -2.99 1.01
N ASN A 64 22.58 -4.15 0.82
CA ASN A 64 23.48 -4.44 -0.30
C ASN A 64 22.86 -5.33 -1.40
N ALA A 65 21.75 -6.04 -1.12
CA ALA A 65 21.10 -6.93 -2.06
C ALA A 65 19.56 -6.80 -2.01
N LEU A 66 18.90 -7.16 -3.12
CA LEU A 66 17.44 -7.32 -3.18
C LEU A 66 17.04 -8.64 -2.52
N VAL A 67 15.96 -8.61 -1.75
CA VAL A 67 15.33 -9.83 -1.22
C VAL A 67 14.76 -10.64 -2.39
N ARG A 68 14.95 -11.96 -2.33
CA ARG A 68 14.52 -12.91 -3.37
C ARG A 68 13.53 -13.92 -2.80
N ASP A 69 12.69 -14.44 -3.66
CA ASP A 69 11.81 -15.57 -3.34
C ASP A 69 12.55 -16.92 -3.41
N ASP A 70 11.82 -18.00 -3.14
CA ASP A 70 12.37 -19.38 -3.12
C ASP A 70 12.88 -19.84 -4.50
N LYS A 71 12.51 -19.16 -5.59
CA LYS A 71 12.98 -19.44 -6.95
C LYS A 71 14.21 -18.62 -7.32
N GLY A 72 14.62 -17.70 -6.45
CA GLY A 72 15.72 -16.79 -6.70
C GLY A 72 15.32 -15.53 -7.47
N ASP A 73 14.02 -15.31 -7.73
CA ASP A 73 13.52 -14.11 -8.36
C ASP A 73 13.37 -12.96 -7.34
N PRO A 74 13.48 -11.68 -7.75
CA PRO A 74 13.22 -10.56 -6.85
C PRO A 74 11.81 -10.65 -6.23
N LEU A 75 11.72 -10.64 -4.90
CA LEU A 75 10.44 -10.70 -4.19
C LEU A 75 9.70 -9.36 -4.30
N VAL A 76 8.81 -9.26 -5.28
CA VAL A 76 8.03 -8.03 -5.52
C VAL A 76 6.88 -7.93 -4.54
N TRP A 77 6.83 -6.82 -3.79
CA TRP A 77 5.71 -6.41 -2.95
C TRP A 77 4.84 -5.39 -3.66
N VAL A 78 3.55 -5.42 -3.36
CA VAL A 78 2.56 -4.45 -3.83
C VAL A 78 1.92 -3.79 -2.63
N VAL A 79 2.17 -2.51 -2.41
CA VAL A 79 1.55 -1.76 -1.33
C VAL A 79 0.56 -0.77 -1.92
N GLN A 80 -0.68 -0.93 -1.48
CA GLN A 80 -1.75 0.01 -1.73
C GLN A 80 -1.53 1.25 -0.87
N MET A 81 -1.74 2.40 -1.47
CA MET A 81 -1.60 3.70 -0.83
C MET A 81 -2.96 4.42 -0.86
N GLU A 82 -2.96 5.66 -0.47
CA GLU A 82 -4.11 6.56 -0.60
C GLU A 82 -4.63 6.64 -2.04
N SER A 83 -5.76 7.31 -2.24
CA SER A 83 -6.27 7.59 -3.59
C SER A 83 -5.24 8.35 -4.44
N ALA A 84 -5.30 8.19 -5.75
CA ALA A 84 -4.39 8.90 -6.66
C ALA A 84 -4.39 10.42 -6.43
N GLY A 85 -5.57 11.01 -6.17
CA GLY A 85 -5.68 12.43 -5.89
C GLY A 85 -4.95 12.87 -4.62
N GLN A 86 -4.98 12.06 -3.56
CA GLN A 86 -4.24 12.35 -2.33
C GLN A 86 -2.73 12.13 -2.54
N ALA A 87 -2.34 11.04 -3.19
CA ALA A 87 -0.95 10.75 -3.51
C ALA A 87 -0.29 11.90 -4.28
N TYR A 88 -0.98 12.45 -5.30
CA TYR A 88 -0.49 13.61 -6.04
C TYR A 88 -0.36 14.86 -5.16
N LYS A 89 -1.30 15.14 -4.25
CA LYS A 89 -1.19 16.25 -3.30
C LYS A 89 0.01 16.10 -2.37
N ASP A 90 0.33 14.87 -1.99
CA ASP A 90 1.49 14.54 -1.16
C ASP A 90 2.80 14.47 -1.96
N GLY A 91 2.77 14.78 -3.25
CA GLY A 91 3.95 14.75 -4.14
C GLY A 91 4.39 13.36 -4.56
N ILE A 92 3.56 12.34 -4.33
CA ILE A 92 3.87 10.97 -4.71
C ILE A 92 3.43 10.74 -6.15
N THR A 93 4.38 10.70 -7.06
CA THR A 93 4.16 10.58 -8.50
C THR A 93 5.15 9.60 -9.12
N LYS A 94 4.97 9.24 -10.39
CA LYS A 94 5.95 8.45 -11.14
C LYS A 94 7.29 9.17 -11.28
N GLU A 95 7.26 10.48 -11.35
CA GLU A 95 8.44 11.34 -11.49
C GLU A 95 9.20 11.46 -10.16
N SER A 96 8.49 11.50 -9.03
CA SER A 96 9.12 11.56 -7.70
C SER A 96 9.65 10.19 -7.24
N PHE A 97 9.08 9.10 -7.75
CA PHE A 97 9.51 7.73 -7.46
C PHE A 97 9.75 6.92 -8.75
N PRO A 98 10.70 7.32 -9.61
CA PRO A 98 11.05 6.53 -10.77
C PRO A 98 11.59 5.16 -10.37
N GLN A 99 11.57 4.22 -11.32
CA GLN A 99 12.18 2.90 -11.13
C GLN A 99 13.63 3.02 -10.64
N GLY A 100 14.00 2.19 -9.67
CA GLY A 100 15.32 2.19 -9.05
C GLY A 100 15.47 3.16 -7.86
N THR A 101 14.43 3.94 -7.54
CA THR A 101 14.44 4.81 -6.35
C THR A 101 14.51 3.98 -5.07
N VAL A 102 15.44 4.33 -4.19
CA VAL A 102 15.51 3.76 -2.83
C VAL A 102 14.65 4.59 -1.90
N PHE A 103 13.79 3.90 -1.13
CA PHE A 103 12.88 4.54 -0.18
C PHE A 103 12.65 3.67 1.06
N SER A 104 12.10 4.25 2.11
CA SER A 104 11.61 3.52 3.28
C SER A 104 10.18 3.87 3.59
N MET A 105 9.39 2.89 4.02
CA MET A 105 7.97 3.01 4.27
C MET A 105 7.51 2.00 5.31
N GLY A 106 6.54 2.38 6.15
CA GLY A 106 5.76 1.45 6.95
C GLY A 106 4.47 1.06 6.23
N PHE A 107 3.95 -0.13 6.51
CA PHE A 107 2.67 -0.59 5.99
C PHE A 107 2.09 -1.75 6.82
N HIS A 108 0.80 -1.97 6.69
CA HIS A 108 0.10 -3.12 7.25
C HIS A 108 0.13 -4.27 6.24
N PRO A 109 0.70 -5.44 6.59
CA PRO A 109 0.77 -6.57 5.69
C PRO A 109 -0.60 -7.25 5.51
N ARG A 110 -0.74 -8.04 4.45
CA ARG A 110 -1.90 -8.90 4.28
C ARG A 110 -1.90 -10.04 5.30
N ARG A 111 -3.11 -10.38 5.79
CA ARG A 111 -3.34 -11.50 6.74
C ARG A 111 -3.03 -12.87 6.14
N ASP A 112 -3.12 -13.01 4.82
CA ASP A 112 -2.86 -14.27 4.10
C ASP A 112 -1.36 -14.50 3.78
N GLY A 113 -0.47 -13.62 4.25
CA GLY A 113 0.96 -13.72 4.06
C GLY A 113 1.48 -13.39 2.66
N LYS A 114 0.60 -13.03 1.71
CA LYS A 114 1.06 -12.62 0.38
C LYS A 114 1.86 -11.33 0.44
N PRO A 115 2.83 -11.11 -0.48
CA PRO A 115 3.68 -9.93 -0.49
C PRO A 115 2.90 -8.68 -0.96
N ALA A 116 1.98 -8.26 -0.14
CA ALA A 116 1.17 -7.07 -0.35
C ALA A 116 0.81 -6.41 0.98
N GLY A 117 0.45 -5.13 0.93
CA GLY A 117 0.11 -4.36 2.12
C GLY A 117 -0.69 -3.10 1.82
N ASP A 118 -1.06 -2.41 2.89
CA ASP A 118 -1.66 -1.07 2.88
C ASP A 118 -0.79 -0.11 3.69
N ARG A 119 -0.39 1.01 3.08
CA ARG A 119 0.46 2.00 3.74
C ARG A 119 -0.24 2.66 4.93
N GLY A 120 -1.55 2.81 4.88
CA GLY A 120 -2.28 3.59 5.86
C GLY A 120 -1.78 5.04 5.89
N LYS A 121 -1.39 5.50 7.09
CA LYS A 121 -0.84 6.85 7.31
C LYS A 121 0.66 6.83 7.66
N SER A 122 1.37 5.76 7.35
CA SER A 122 2.81 5.67 7.62
C SER A 122 3.62 6.65 6.80
N GLY A 123 4.75 7.09 7.35
CA GLY A 123 5.70 7.93 6.64
C GLY A 123 6.27 7.24 5.40
N LEU A 124 6.58 8.06 4.39
CA LEU A 124 7.27 7.63 3.16
C LEU A 124 8.49 8.52 2.96
N PHE A 125 9.66 7.90 2.95
CA PHE A 125 10.96 8.59 2.95
C PHE A 125 11.76 8.14 1.74
N ARG A 126 12.09 9.07 0.85
CA ARG A 126 12.96 8.81 -0.30
C ARG A 126 14.41 9.14 0.04
N CYS A 127 15.29 8.16 -0.07
CA CYS A 127 16.71 8.41 0.02
C CYS A 127 17.19 9.33 -1.12
N PRO A 128 18.21 10.17 -0.89
CA PRO A 128 18.85 10.92 -1.97
C PRO A 128 19.36 9.98 -3.08
N LYS A 129 19.35 10.46 -4.32
CA LYS A 129 19.78 9.66 -5.47
C LYS A 129 21.18 9.09 -5.28
N GLY A 130 21.32 7.78 -5.49
CA GLY A 130 22.60 7.08 -5.37
C GLY A 130 23.01 6.78 -3.93
N THR A 131 22.14 7.04 -2.93
CA THR A 131 22.42 6.72 -1.53
C THR A 131 21.56 5.59 -1.03
N LYS A 132 22.05 4.91 0.00
CA LYS A 132 21.34 3.90 0.76
C LYS A 132 21.57 4.15 2.25
N PRO A 133 20.65 3.79 3.14
CA PRO A 133 20.89 3.87 4.57
C PRO A 133 21.93 2.84 5.01
N GLN A 134 22.49 3.03 6.19
CA GLN A 134 23.37 2.05 6.84
C GLN A 134 22.60 0.74 7.12
N PRO A 135 23.30 -0.40 7.29
CA PRO A 135 22.69 -1.65 7.72
C PRO A 135 21.75 -1.46 8.91
N GLY A 136 20.57 -2.06 8.85
CA GLY A 136 19.53 -1.95 9.87
C GLY A 136 18.89 -0.57 10.03
N LYS A 137 19.25 0.42 9.21
CA LYS A 137 18.64 1.76 9.20
C LYS A 137 17.71 1.95 8.00
N HIS A 138 16.93 3.04 8.04
CA HIS A 138 15.98 3.44 7.00
C HIS A 138 16.33 4.81 6.46
N CYS A 139 15.66 5.23 5.35
CA CYS A 139 15.96 6.48 4.65
C CYS A 139 15.74 7.73 5.51
N ASP A 140 14.88 7.68 6.52
CA ASP A 140 14.66 8.77 7.49
C ASP A 140 15.93 9.16 8.26
N SER A 141 16.89 8.24 8.35
CA SER A 141 18.20 8.46 9.01
C SER A 141 19.28 9.05 8.05
N VAL A 142 18.97 9.19 6.76
CA VAL A 142 19.95 9.62 5.75
C VAL A 142 19.90 11.14 5.56
N PRO A 143 21.04 11.86 5.69
CA PRO A 143 21.06 13.29 5.39
C PRO A 143 20.56 13.62 3.99
N GLY A 144 19.69 14.62 3.87
CA GLY A 144 19.07 15.02 2.60
C GLY A 144 17.89 14.15 2.16
N VAL A 145 17.38 13.31 3.05
CA VAL A 145 16.13 12.54 2.82
C VAL A 145 14.97 13.46 2.45
N GLN A 146 14.09 12.98 1.60
CA GLN A 146 12.84 13.66 1.27
C GLN A 146 11.66 12.88 1.84
N THR A 147 10.76 13.63 2.51
CA THR A 147 9.54 13.08 3.12
C THR A 147 8.34 13.40 2.24
N PHE A 148 7.43 12.44 2.09
CA PHE A 148 6.21 12.54 1.28
C PHE A 148 4.98 12.21 2.12
N GLY A 149 3.97 13.08 2.04
CA GLY A 149 2.80 12.98 2.91
C GLY A 149 3.14 13.30 4.37
N ALA A 150 2.22 12.95 5.26
CA ALA A 150 2.39 13.07 6.70
C ALA A 150 2.77 11.72 7.31
N GLY A 151 3.40 11.76 8.48
CA GLY A 151 3.69 10.58 9.29
C GLY A 151 5.18 10.31 9.44
N GLU A 152 5.44 9.39 10.37
CA GLU A 152 6.77 8.87 10.70
C GLU A 152 6.83 7.40 10.31
N LEU A 153 8.03 6.83 10.27
CA LEU A 153 8.13 5.37 10.19
C LEU A 153 7.60 4.80 11.51
N PRO A 154 6.61 3.89 11.46
CA PRO A 154 6.12 3.26 12.67
C PRO A 154 7.18 2.36 13.26
N LYS A 155 7.06 2.05 14.55
CA LYS A 155 7.83 0.97 15.13
C LYS A 155 7.37 -0.35 14.51
N GLU A 156 8.29 -1.10 13.95
CA GLU A 156 7.99 -2.42 13.40
C GLU A 156 7.47 -3.35 14.49
N THR A 157 6.37 -4.01 14.22
CA THR A 157 5.73 -4.99 15.12
C THR A 157 5.63 -6.39 14.51
N ALA A 158 5.91 -6.51 13.20
CA ALA A 158 6.02 -7.82 12.55
C ALA A 158 7.35 -8.47 12.88
N ALA A 159 7.34 -9.80 13.05
CA ALA A 159 8.58 -10.55 13.08
C ALA A 159 9.37 -10.31 11.78
N PRO A 160 10.71 -10.26 11.81
CA PRO A 160 11.52 -10.24 10.61
C PRO A 160 11.08 -11.37 9.68
N HIS A 161 11.08 -11.10 8.36
CA HIS A 161 10.87 -12.19 7.40
C HIS A 161 12.01 -13.19 7.53
N PRO A 162 11.70 -14.49 7.46
CA PRO A 162 12.71 -15.51 7.26
C PRO A 162 13.48 -15.24 5.97
#